data_ed9a2fffe746ba699aa32ee2bfe0aeb8
#
_entry.id   ed9a2fffe746ba699aa32ee2bfe0aeb8
#
_cell.length_a   1.000
_cell.length_b   1.000
_cell.length_c   1.000
_cell.angle_alpha   90.00
_cell.angle_beta   90.00
_cell.angle_gamma   90.00
#
_symmetry.space_group_name_H-M   'P 1'
#
loop_
_entity.id
_entity.type
_entity.pdbx_description
1 polymer ?
#
loop_
_entity_poly.entity_id
_entity_poly.type
_entity_poly.pdbx_seq_one_letter_code
_entity_poly.pdbx_strand_id
1 'polypeptide(L)'
;MMEKELRIIISGGGTGGHIFPAVSIANAIIELRPDAKILFVGAEGRMEMQRVPDAGYKIIGLPIAGFDRKHLWKNVSVLIKLARSQWKARSIIKNFRPQVAVGVGGYASGPTLKTAGMMGVPTLIQEQNSYAGVTNKLLAQKAKVICVAYDGMEKFFPADKIIMTGNPVRQNLTKDMPEKGAALRSFNLQPDKKTILIVGGSLGARTINNTLTAALATIKENNDIQFIWQTGKYYYPQVTEAVRAAGELPNLYVTDFIKDMAAAYAASDLVISRAGAGSISEFCLLHKPVVLVPSPNVAEDHQTKNALALVDKQAAIYVKDSEAEAKLMDVALNTVADDRKLKELSENIAKL
;
A
#
# COMPACT_ATOMS: atom_id res chain seq x y z
N MET A 1 41.07 5.29 3.01
CA MET A 1 40.27 4.62 4.06
C MET A 1 39.23 3.76 3.35
N MET A 2 39.23 2.44 3.56
CA MET A 2 38.15 1.60 3.03
C MET A 2 36.83 2.10 3.64
N GLU A 3 35.88 2.52 2.81
CA GLU A 3 34.55 2.88 3.29
C GLU A 3 33.96 1.69 4.06
N LYS A 4 33.55 1.94 5.29
CA LYS A 4 33.00 0.91 6.15
C LYS A 4 31.69 0.40 5.52
N GLU A 5 31.59 -0.91 5.31
CA GLU A 5 30.38 -1.57 4.77
C GLU A 5 29.11 -1.05 5.45
N LEU A 6 28.18 -0.52 4.67
CA LEU A 6 26.92 0.03 5.20
C LEU A 6 25.97 -1.11 5.57
N ARG A 7 25.53 -1.16 6.84
CA ARG A 7 24.59 -2.17 7.35
C ARG A 7 23.33 -1.51 7.89
N ILE A 8 22.20 -1.89 7.37
CA ILE A 8 20.91 -1.30 7.71
C ILE A 8 19.92 -2.39 8.13
N ILE A 9 19.25 -2.17 9.25
CA ILE A 9 18.07 -2.97 9.62
C ILE A 9 16.83 -2.21 9.15
N ILE A 10 15.91 -2.92 8.46
CA ILE A 10 14.59 -2.41 8.11
C ILE A 10 13.55 -3.27 8.82
N SER A 11 12.64 -2.63 9.58
CA SER A 11 11.63 -3.32 10.35
C SER A 11 10.23 -2.80 10.06
N GLY A 12 9.34 -3.74 9.76
CA GLY A 12 7.93 -3.47 9.48
C GLY A 12 7.22 -4.73 9.05
N GLY A 13 5.91 -4.65 8.92
CA GLY A 13 5.13 -5.79 8.45
C GLY A 13 3.71 -5.84 8.98
N GLY A 14 3.11 -7.02 8.91
CA GLY A 14 1.73 -7.28 9.25
C GLY A 14 0.75 -7.08 8.10
N THR A 15 1.02 -6.12 7.22
CA THR A 15 0.20 -5.82 6.02
C THR A 15 1.07 -5.40 4.85
N GLY A 16 0.54 -5.51 3.63
CA GLY A 16 1.21 -5.01 2.41
C GLY A 16 1.57 -3.52 2.49
N GLY A 17 0.75 -2.72 3.20
CA GLY A 17 0.99 -1.29 3.39
C GLY A 17 2.28 -0.93 4.14
N HIS A 18 2.85 -1.86 4.91
CA HIS A 18 4.16 -1.71 5.54
C HIS A 18 5.27 -2.46 4.78
N ILE A 19 4.93 -3.63 4.21
CA ILE A 19 5.93 -4.49 3.57
C ILE A 19 6.46 -3.85 2.28
N PHE A 20 5.58 -3.38 1.40
CA PHE A 20 6.00 -2.82 0.12
C PHE A 20 6.83 -1.51 0.26
N PRO A 21 6.46 -0.53 1.11
CA PRO A 21 7.34 0.59 1.41
C PRO A 21 8.70 0.19 1.95
N ALA A 22 8.76 -0.82 2.84
CA ALA A 22 10.02 -1.33 3.37
C ALA A 22 10.92 -1.92 2.27
N VAL A 23 10.34 -2.69 1.34
CA VAL A 23 11.06 -3.25 0.18
C VAL A 23 11.49 -2.14 -0.78
N SER A 24 10.63 -1.14 -1.05
CA SER A 24 10.99 -0.01 -1.91
C SER A 24 12.16 0.80 -1.34
N ILE A 25 12.18 1.03 -0.01
CA ILE A 25 13.31 1.67 0.67
C ILE A 25 14.58 0.82 0.51
N ALA A 26 14.49 -0.51 0.70
CA ALA A 26 15.62 -1.40 0.54
C ALA A 26 16.19 -1.36 -0.89
N ASN A 27 15.32 -1.42 -1.90
CA ASN A 27 15.71 -1.36 -3.29
C ASN A 27 16.43 -0.04 -3.63
N ALA A 28 15.89 1.10 -3.17
CA ALA A 28 16.50 2.40 -3.38
C ALA A 28 17.87 2.52 -2.69
N ILE A 29 18.02 1.94 -1.50
CA ILE A 29 19.33 1.90 -0.82
C ILE A 29 20.33 1.07 -1.62
N ILE A 30 19.96 -0.10 -2.13
CA ILE A 30 20.85 -0.95 -2.92
C ILE A 30 21.22 -0.30 -4.28
N GLU A 31 20.28 0.44 -4.87
CA GLU A 31 20.54 1.21 -6.10
C GLU A 31 21.62 2.30 -5.87
N LEU A 32 21.51 3.02 -4.74
CA LEU A 32 22.46 4.08 -4.38
C LEU A 32 23.77 3.54 -3.79
N ARG A 33 23.72 2.42 -3.11
CA ARG A 33 24.86 1.77 -2.42
C ARG A 33 24.79 0.25 -2.61
N PRO A 34 25.29 -0.27 -3.74
CA PRO A 34 25.25 -1.71 -4.05
C PRO A 34 26.00 -2.61 -3.05
N ASP A 35 26.94 -2.03 -2.30
CA ASP A 35 27.69 -2.68 -1.23
C ASP A 35 26.93 -2.79 0.10
N ALA A 36 25.78 -2.11 0.24
CA ALA A 36 25.02 -2.11 1.48
C ALA A 36 24.48 -3.50 1.84
N LYS A 37 24.51 -3.82 3.12
CA LYS A 37 23.90 -5.03 3.69
C LYS A 37 22.60 -4.68 4.37
N ILE A 38 21.52 -5.26 3.89
CA ILE A 38 20.18 -5.03 4.44
C ILE A 38 19.69 -6.30 5.14
N LEU A 39 19.18 -6.15 6.35
CA LEU A 39 18.52 -7.20 7.11
C LEU A 39 17.13 -6.73 7.51
N PHE A 40 16.11 -7.48 7.13
CA PHE A 40 14.75 -7.23 7.59
C PHE A 40 14.48 -7.89 8.94
N VAL A 41 13.62 -7.23 9.74
CA VAL A 41 13.10 -7.78 10.99
C VAL A 41 11.58 -7.65 10.96
N GLY A 42 10.89 -8.79 10.96
CA GLY A 42 9.42 -8.90 10.87
C GLY A 42 8.80 -9.64 12.04
N ALA A 43 7.49 -9.89 12.00
CA ALA A 43 6.77 -10.71 12.97
C ALA A 43 6.64 -12.16 12.46
N GLU A 44 6.95 -13.13 13.31
CA GLU A 44 6.82 -14.57 12.98
C GLU A 44 5.39 -14.90 12.54
N GLY A 45 5.27 -15.76 11.51
CA GLY A 45 3.98 -16.22 10.98
C GLY A 45 3.14 -15.14 10.26
N ARG A 46 3.75 -14.01 9.89
CA ARG A 46 3.10 -12.94 9.14
C ARG A 46 3.56 -12.90 7.69
N MET A 47 2.83 -12.14 6.88
CA MET A 47 3.02 -12.03 5.41
C MET A 47 4.45 -11.64 5.04
N GLU A 48 5.10 -10.79 5.82
CA GLU A 48 6.48 -10.33 5.57
C GLU A 48 7.49 -11.47 5.55
N MET A 49 7.25 -12.55 6.32
CA MET A 49 8.16 -13.71 6.36
C MET A 49 8.24 -14.46 5.01
N GLN A 50 7.26 -14.25 4.13
CA GLN A 50 7.24 -14.76 2.76
C GLN A 50 7.60 -13.68 1.75
N ARG A 51 6.97 -12.49 1.84
CA ARG A 51 7.09 -11.43 0.83
C ARG A 51 8.48 -10.78 0.76
N VAL A 52 9.17 -10.69 1.89
CA VAL A 52 10.52 -10.11 1.93
C VAL A 52 11.55 -11.05 1.26
N PRO A 53 11.57 -12.37 1.53
CA PRO A 53 12.37 -13.31 0.75
C PRO A 53 12.02 -13.35 -0.74
N ASP A 54 10.73 -13.28 -1.11
CA ASP A 54 10.30 -13.19 -2.52
C ASP A 54 10.91 -11.95 -3.22
N ALA A 55 11.20 -10.88 -2.47
CA ALA A 55 11.89 -9.68 -2.96
C ALA A 55 13.43 -9.76 -2.90
N GLY A 56 14.00 -10.91 -2.53
CA GLY A 56 15.45 -11.15 -2.52
C GLY A 56 16.17 -10.75 -1.22
N TYR A 57 15.44 -10.40 -0.15
CA TYR A 57 16.06 -9.96 1.11
C TYR A 57 15.98 -10.99 2.22
N LYS A 58 17.00 -10.99 3.11
CA LYS A 58 16.98 -11.79 4.33
C LYS A 58 16.08 -11.15 5.37
N ILE A 59 15.30 -11.98 6.08
CA ILE A 59 14.42 -11.55 7.19
C ILE A 59 14.59 -12.45 8.41
N ILE A 60 14.51 -11.85 9.59
CA ILE A 60 14.44 -12.57 10.87
C ILE A 60 13.10 -12.21 11.55
N GLY A 61 12.34 -13.22 11.94
CA GLY A 61 11.08 -13.03 12.64
C GLY A 61 11.27 -12.77 14.15
N LEU A 62 10.41 -11.92 14.72
CA LEU A 62 10.26 -11.74 16.16
C LEU A 62 8.97 -12.41 16.63
N PRO A 63 8.94 -13.04 17.82
CA PRO A 63 7.74 -13.67 18.38
C PRO A 63 6.77 -12.60 18.94
N ILE A 64 6.37 -11.64 18.10
CA ILE A 64 5.51 -10.51 18.50
C ILE A 64 4.10 -10.68 17.97
N ALA A 65 3.12 -10.19 18.72
CA ALA A 65 1.72 -10.13 18.31
C ALA A 65 1.11 -8.78 18.69
N GLY A 66 0.02 -8.41 18.02
CA GLY A 66 -0.74 -7.22 18.36
C GLY A 66 -1.50 -7.38 19.68
N PHE A 67 -1.78 -6.25 20.33
CA PHE A 67 -2.65 -6.22 21.51
C PHE A 67 -4.11 -6.52 21.13
N ASP A 68 -4.75 -7.42 21.92
CA ASP A 68 -6.18 -7.68 21.82
C ASP A 68 -6.94 -6.55 22.55
N ARG A 69 -7.63 -5.71 21.80
CA ARG A 69 -8.40 -4.57 22.37
C ARG A 69 -9.70 -5.03 23.04
N LYS A 70 -10.19 -6.23 22.72
CA LYS A 70 -11.46 -6.77 23.26
C LYS A 70 -11.25 -7.61 24.53
N HIS A 71 -10.10 -8.31 24.65
CA HIS A 71 -9.83 -9.24 25.74
C HIS A 71 -8.51 -8.90 26.43
N LEU A 72 -8.55 -7.95 27.36
CA LEU A 72 -7.34 -7.42 28.05
C LEU A 72 -6.50 -8.47 28.74
N TRP A 73 -7.11 -9.52 29.30
CA TRP A 73 -6.40 -10.62 29.97
C TRP A 73 -5.51 -11.46 29.02
N LYS A 74 -5.84 -11.53 27.73
CA LYS A 74 -4.98 -12.16 26.73
C LYS A 74 -3.68 -11.40 26.48
N ASN A 75 -3.61 -10.14 26.90
CA ASN A 75 -2.43 -9.31 26.68
C ASN A 75 -1.24 -9.66 27.59
N VAL A 76 -1.41 -10.48 28.64
CA VAL A 76 -0.29 -10.99 29.43
C VAL A 76 0.69 -11.77 28.55
N SER A 77 0.17 -12.63 27.65
CA SER A 77 1.00 -13.35 26.68
C SER A 77 1.69 -12.39 25.69
N VAL A 78 1.05 -11.28 25.34
CA VAL A 78 1.61 -10.25 24.45
C VAL A 78 2.77 -9.52 25.13
N LEU A 79 2.69 -9.23 26.42
CA LEU A 79 3.78 -8.63 27.19
C LEU A 79 5.00 -9.55 27.26
N ILE A 80 4.80 -10.84 27.49
CA ILE A 80 5.88 -11.84 27.46
C ILE A 80 6.52 -11.90 26.06
N LYS A 81 5.69 -11.94 25.02
CA LYS A 81 6.17 -11.90 23.63
C LYS A 81 6.94 -10.62 23.32
N LEU A 82 6.51 -9.48 23.83
CA LEU A 82 7.21 -8.21 23.69
C LEU A 82 8.60 -8.26 24.32
N ALA A 83 8.72 -8.73 25.56
CA ALA A 83 10.00 -8.89 26.25
C ALA A 83 10.95 -9.84 25.48
N ARG A 84 10.43 -11.01 25.06
CA ARG A 84 11.19 -11.95 24.23
C ARG A 84 11.62 -11.34 22.89
N SER A 85 10.77 -10.53 22.27
CA SER A 85 11.07 -9.82 21.02
C SER A 85 12.18 -8.79 21.22
N GLN A 86 12.18 -8.05 22.32
CA GLN A 86 13.27 -7.11 22.63
C GLN A 86 14.61 -7.84 22.85
N TRP A 87 14.59 -8.97 23.55
CA TRP A 87 15.78 -9.81 23.74
C TRP A 87 16.33 -10.32 22.39
N LYS A 88 15.45 -10.85 21.53
CA LYS A 88 15.82 -11.33 20.20
C LYS A 88 16.32 -10.18 19.34
N ALA A 89 15.66 -9.01 19.35
CA ALA A 89 16.11 -7.82 18.63
C ALA A 89 17.50 -7.37 19.09
N ARG A 90 17.79 -7.40 20.42
CA ARG A 90 19.12 -7.07 20.94
C ARG A 90 20.20 -8.02 20.38
N SER A 91 19.93 -9.32 20.32
CA SER A 91 20.86 -10.29 19.73
C SER A 91 21.10 -10.03 18.25
N ILE A 92 20.01 -9.76 17.48
CA ILE A 92 20.08 -9.44 16.05
C ILE A 92 20.95 -8.19 15.83
N ILE A 93 20.70 -7.11 16.55
CA ILE A 93 21.43 -5.85 16.43
C ILE A 93 22.91 -6.03 16.81
N LYS A 94 23.18 -6.75 17.89
CA LYS A 94 24.57 -7.03 18.32
C LYS A 94 25.36 -7.83 17.27
N ASN A 95 24.72 -8.80 16.63
CA ASN A 95 25.37 -9.65 15.64
C ASN A 95 25.53 -8.97 14.29
N PHE A 96 24.48 -8.27 13.84
CA PHE A 96 24.48 -7.61 12.53
C PHE A 96 25.24 -6.27 12.54
N ARG A 97 25.29 -5.56 13.68
CA ARG A 97 25.97 -4.27 13.89
C ARG A 97 25.54 -3.20 12.88
N PRO A 98 24.24 -2.87 12.80
CA PRO A 98 23.74 -1.85 11.87
C PRO A 98 24.23 -0.46 12.26
N GLN A 99 24.43 0.39 11.26
CA GLN A 99 24.65 1.83 11.45
C GLN A 99 23.34 2.61 11.56
N VAL A 100 22.23 2.08 10.99
CA VAL A 100 20.91 2.68 11.02
C VAL A 100 19.85 1.59 11.15
N ALA A 101 18.76 1.90 11.85
CA ALA A 101 17.55 1.08 11.88
C ALA A 101 16.36 1.90 11.37
N VAL A 102 15.68 1.39 10.33
CA VAL A 102 14.51 2.00 9.69
C VAL A 102 13.25 1.26 10.12
N GLY A 103 12.23 1.99 10.58
CA GLY A 103 10.93 1.47 10.94
C GLY A 103 9.84 2.00 10.01
N VAL A 104 9.08 1.11 9.41
CA VAL A 104 7.96 1.47 8.53
C VAL A 104 6.60 1.18 9.15
N GLY A 105 6.56 0.90 10.45
CA GLY A 105 5.33 0.55 11.17
C GLY A 105 5.08 -0.95 11.28
N GLY A 106 3.97 -1.32 11.93
CA GLY A 106 3.66 -2.69 12.28
C GLY A 106 4.25 -3.13 13.62
N TYR A 107 3.94 -4.36 14.03
CA TYR A 107 4.27 -4.84 15.38
C TYR A 107 5.76 -5.04 15.62
N ALA A 108 6.50 -5.48 14.62
CA ALA A 108 7.94 -5.78 14.74
C ALA A 108 8.80 -4.51 14.85
N SER A 109 8.35 -3.39 14.26
CA SER A 109 9.03 -2.10 14.32
C SER A 109 9.23 -1.61 15.75
N GLY A 110 8.23 -1.79 16.61
CA GLY A 110 8.27 -1.35 18.01
C GLY A 110 9.49 -1.86 18.76
N PRO A 111 9.59 -3.17 19.02
CA PRO A 111 10.73 -3.74 19.74
C PRO A 111 12.06 -3.55 19.01
N THR A 112 12.08 -3.58 17.69
CA THR A 112 13.32 -3.42 16.89
C THR A 112 13.91 -2.04 17.05
N LEU A 113 13.15 -0.97 16.77
CA LEU A 113 13.65 0.40 16.86
C LEU A 113 13.90 0.85 18.30
N LYS A 114 13.02 0.45 19.23
CA LYS A 114 13.25 0.74 20.65
C LYS A 114 14.59 0.16 21.11
N THR A 115 14.87 -1.09 20.77
CA THR A 115 16.13 -1.75 21.13
C THR A 115 17.32 -1.13 20.41
N ALA A 116 17.19 -0.81 19.13
CA ALA A 116 18.24 -0.12 18.36
C ALA A 116 18.62 1.21 19.00
N GLY A 117 17.65 2.05 19.32
CA GLY A 117 17.89 3.32 20.01
C GLY A 117 18.51 3.17 21.40
N MET A 118 18.10 2.14 22.17
CA MET A 118 18.74 1.82 23.46
C MET A 118 20.20 1.36 23.33
N MET A 119 20.57 0.80 22.18
CA MET A 119 21.94 0.36 21.86
C MET A 119 22.78 1.45 21.14
N GLY A 120 22.25 2.67 21.04
CA GLY A 120 22.96 3.80 20.40
C GLY A 120 22.91 3.79 18.86
N VAL A 121 22.10 2.90 18.26
CA VAL A 121 21.90 2.89 16.81
C VAL A 121 20.84 3.95 16.45
N PRO A 122 21.16 4.93 15.58
CA PRO A 122 20.21 5.93 15.13
C PRO A 122 19.02 5.26 14.40
N THR A 123 17.81 5.78 14.65
CA THR A 123 16.59 5.25 14.09
C THR A 123 15.90 6.27 13.20
N LEU A 124 15.34 5.78 12.10
CA LEU A 124 14.48 6.51 11.17
C LEU A 124 13.10 5.86 11.16
N ILE A 125 12.05 6.68 11.15
CA ILE A 125 10.66 6.24 10.98
C ILE A 125 10.16 6.72 9.62
N GLN A 126 9.44 5.87 8.91
CA GLN A 126 8.66 6.27 7.75
C GLN A 126 7.18 6.02 8.06
N GLU A 127 6.34 7.06 7.97
CA GLU A 127 4.90 7.00 8.16
C GLU A 127 4.19 7.20 6.83
N GLN A 128 3.39 6.21 6.44
CA GLN A 128 2.74 6.16 5.14
C GLN A 128 1.39 6.87 5.09
N ASN A 129 0.74 7.03 6.22
CA ASN A 129 -0.66 7.45 6.30
C ASN A 129 -0.78 8.91 6.78
N SER A 130 -1.88 9.55 6.44
CA SER A 130 -2.24 10.88 6.95
C SER A 130 -2.60 10.90 8.45
N TYR A 131 -2.73 9.72 9.05
CA TYR A 131 -2.92 9.51 10.48
C TYR A 131 -1.89 8.53 11.01
N ALA A 132 -1.03 9.00 11.91
CA ALA A 132 0.13 8.23 12.39
C ALA A 132 -0.27 6.96 13.16
N GLY A 133 0.40 5.86 12.84
CA GLY A 133 0.26 4.60 13.55
C GLY A 133 0.75 4.68 15.00
N VAL A 134 0.13 3.90 15.90
CA VAL A 134 0.48 3.89 17.34
C VAL A 134 1.96 3.58 17.56
N THR A 135 2.51 2.61 16.86
CA THR A 135 3.93 2.23 16.98
C THR A 135 4.86 3.41 16.64
N ASN A 136 4.59 4.11 15.52
CA ASN A 136 5.39 5.25 15.09
C ASN A 136 5.28 6.41 16.07
N LYS A 137 4.09 6.69 16.61
CA LYS A 137 3.91 7.72 17.68
C LYS A 137 4.74 7.41 18.93
N LEU A 138 4.77 6.16 19.37
CA LEU A 138 5.56 5.76 20.55
C LEU A 138 7.08 5.86 20.33
N LEU A 139 7.54 5.67 19.10
CA LEU A 139 8.96 5.71 18.76
C LEU A 139 9.47 7.12 18.41
N ALA A 140 8.58 8.03 18.04
CA ALA A 140 8.89 9.35 17.49
C ALA A 140 9.87 10.18 18.31
N GLN A 141 9.70 10.21 19.65
CA GLN A 141 10.56 11.01 20.55
C GLN A 141 12.04 10.60 20.49
N LYS A 142 12.32 9.32 20.23
CA LYS A 142 13.69 8.78 20.18
C LYS A 142 14.22 8.63 18.75
N ALA A 143 13.37 8.75 17.75
CA ALA A 143 13.81 8.74 16.37
C ALA A 143 14.69 9.93 16.05
N LYS A 144 15.68 9.73 15.16
CA LYS A 144 16.54 10.80 14.65
C LYS A 144 15.84 11.59 13.55
N VAL A 145 15.10 10.87 12.68
CA VAL A 145 14.37 11.43 11.54
C VAL A 145 13.04 10.72 11.41
N ILE A 146 12.01 11.45 10.99
CA ILE A 146 10.67 10.93 10.70
C ILE A 146 10.26 11.39 9.30
N CYS A 147 10.31 10.47 8.36
CA CYS A 147 9.86 10.69 6.99
C CYS A 147 8.34 10.52 6.92
N VAL A 148 7.65 11.47 6.33
CA VAL A 148 6.17 11.47 6.23
C VAL A 148 5.72 11.68 4.79
N ALA A 149 4.50 11.24 4.51
CA ALA A 149 3.89 11.34 3.18
C ALA A 149 2.78 12.40 3.09
N TYR A 150 2.38 12.98 4.19
CA TYR A 150 1.28 13.95 4.25
C TYR A 150 1.65 15.16 5.11
N ASP A 151 1.06 16.30 4.77
CA ASP A 151 1.14 17.52 5.58
C ASP A 151 0.41 17.37 6.93
N GLY A 152 0.71 18.26 7.88
CA GLY A 152 0.02 18.32 9.16
C GLY A 152 0.40 17.19 10.12
N MET A 153 1.56 16.55 9.93
CA MET A 153 2.00 15.43 10.77
C MET A 153 2.65 15.89 12.08
N GLU A 154 2.91 17.18 12.25
CA GLU A 154 3.39 17.79 13.51
C GLU A 154 2.42 17.63 14.68
N LYS A 155 1.15 17.36 14.40
CA LYS A 155 0.15 16.97 15.43
C LYS A 155 0.43 15.60 16.06
N PHE A 156 1.29 14.78 15.44
CA PHE A 156 1.64 13.43 15.91
C PHE A 156 3.11 13.28 16.27
N PHE A 157 3.98 14.08 15.65
CA PHE A 157 5.42 13.93 15.71
C PHE A 157 6.13 15.25 16.06
N PRO A 158 7.32 15.23 16.66
CA PRO A 158 8.12 16.43 16.84
C PRO A 158 8.46 17.08 15.49
N ALA A 159 8.09 18.36 15.33
CA ALA A 159 8.20 19.08 14.07
C ALA A 159 9.65 19.18 13.54
N ASP A 160 10.61 19.31 14.46
CA ASP A 160 12.05 19.39 14.15
C ASP A 160 12.65 18.10 13.58
N LYS A 161 11.92 16.98 13.62
CA LYS A 161 12.35 15.67 13.10
C LYS A 161 11.63 15.25 11.82
N ILE A 162 10.60 15.99 11.43
CA ILE A 162 9.79 15.67 10.27
C ILE A 162 10.50 16.07 8.99
N ILE A 163 10.54 15.16 8.02
CA ILE A 163 10.93 15.43 6.64
C ILE A 163 9.80 14.93 5.74
N MET A 164 9.26 15.82 4.91
CA MET A 164 8.30 15.46 3.86
C MET A 164 9.05 14.76 2.73
N THR A 165 8.83 13.46 2.57
CA THR A 165 9.49 12.63 1.55
C THR A 165 8.51 12.00 0.57
N GLY A 166 7.22 12.04 0.85
CA GLY A 166 6.26 11.17 0.20
C GLY A 166 6.40 9.72 0.66
N ASN A 167 5.65 8.84 0.04
CA ASN A 167 5.77 7.40 0.27
C ASN A 167 6.74 6.75 -0.72
N PRO A 168 7.49 5.74 -0.28
CA PRO A 168 8.27 4.90 -1.18
C PRO A 168 7.34 4.11 -2.11
N VAL A 169 7.49 4.30 -3.42
CA VAL A 169 6.74 3.60 -4.46
C VAL A 169 7.61 2.59 -5.19
N ARG A 170 6.99 1.74 -6.01
CA ARG A 170 7.70 0.75 -6.83
C ARG A 170 8.49 1.46 -7.93
N GLN A 171 9.76 1.09 -8.09
CA GLN A 171 10.63 1.72 -9.08
C GLN A 171 10.22 1.48 -10.54
N ASN A 172 9.60 0.32 -10.86
CA ASN A 172 9.13 0.03 -12.20
C ASN A 172 8.00 0.95 -12.67
N LEU A 173 7.30 1.66 -11.76
CA LEU A 173 6.30 2.66 -12.12
C LEU A 173 6.91 3.97 -12.66
N THR A 174 8.19 4.20 -12.50
CA THR A 174 8.88 5.41 -12.99
C THR A 174 9.79 5.16 -14.17
N LYS A 175 10.29 3.92 -14.32
CA LYS A 175 11.33 3.59 -15.30
C LYS A 175 10.80 2.84 -16.52
N ASP A 176 9.79 1.99 -16.36
CA ASP A 176 9.40 0.99 -17.34
C ASP A 176 7.89 0.99 -17.63
N MET A 177 7.26 2.18 -17.67
CA MET A 177 5.85 2.28 -18.02
C MET A 177 5.63 1.97 -19.51
N PRO A 178 4.82 0.95 -19.85
CA PRO A 178 4.53 0.64 -21.25
C PRO A 178 3.60 1.69 -21.86
N GLU A 179 3.60 1.78 -23.19
CA GLU A 179 2.60 2.56 -23.92
C GLU A 179 1.20 1.99 -23.70
N LYS A 180 0.18 2.86 -23.64
CA LYS A 180 -1.22 2.50 -23.38
C LYS A 180 -1.72 1.41 -24.32
N GLY A 181 -1.44 1.51 -25.63
CA GLY A 181 -1.88 0.51 -26.61
C GLY A 181 -1.23 -0.86 -26.40
N ALA A 182 0.06 -0.92 -26.04
CA ALA A 182 0.75 -2.16 -25.71
C ALA A 182 0.19 -2.77 -24.42
N ALA A 183 -0.05 -1.94 -23.40
CA ALA A 183 -0.65 -2.33 -22.14
C ALA A 183 -2.06 -2.94 -22.32
N LEU A 184 -2.94 -2.30 -23.09
CA LEU A 184 -4.28 -2.79 -23.39
C LEU A 184 -4.27 -4.15 -24.11
N ARG A 185 -3.36 -4.34 -25.07
CA ARG A 185 -3.18 -5.63 -25.75
C ARG A 185 -2.81 -6.76 -24.78
N SER A 186 -2.02 -6.47 -23.74
CA SER A 186 -1.66 -7.49 -22.73
C SER A 186 -2.85 -7.98 -21.90
N PHE A 187 -3.94 -7.21 -21.87
CA PHE A 187 -5.22 -7.57 -21.25
C PHE A 187 -6.28 -8.02 -22.27
N ASN A 188 -5.93 -8.21 -23.55
CA ASN A 188 -6.85 -8.51 -24.65
C ASN A 188 -7.95 -7.44 -24.82
N LEU A 189 -7.62 -6.18 -24.57
CA LEU A 189 -8.51 -5.04 -24.67
C LEU A 189 -8.18 -4.15 -25.88
N GLN A 190 -9.15 -3.34 -26.32
CA GLN A 190 -9.04 -2.48 -27.51
C GLN A 190 -8.36 -1.15 -27.16
N PRO A 191 -7.48 -0.63 -28.02
CA PRO A 191 -6.68 0.57 -27.72
C PRO A 191 -7.44 1.89 -27.74
N ASP A 192 -8.58 1.95 -28.43
CA ASP A 192 -9.39 3.13 -28.68
C ASP A 192 -10.52 3.38 -27.68
N LYS A 193 -10.69 2.48 -26.71
CA LYS A 193 -11.74 2.58 -25.69
C LYS A 193 -11.19 3.09 -24.35
N LYS A 194 -12.07 3.77 -23.61
CA LYS A 194 -11.81 4.13 -22.22
C LYS A 194 -11.78 2.90 -21.34
N THR A 195 -10.86 2.88 -20.37
CA THR A 195 -10.64 1.71 -19.51
C THR A 195 -10.68 2.08 -18.05
N ILE A 196 -11.49 1.35 -17.28
CA ILE A 196 -11.55 1.44 -15.82
C ILE A 196 -10.76 0.28 -15.22
N LEU A 197 -9.78 0.58 -14.39
CA LEU A 197 -9.06 -0.41 -13.59
C LEU A 197 -9.70 -0.52 -12.20
N ILE A 198 -10.03 -1.73 -11.76
CA ILE A 198 -10.61 -2.00 -10.46
C ILE A 198 -9.65 -2.85 -9.63
N VAL A 199 -9.18 -2.30 -8.50
CA VAL A 199 -8.19 -2.95 -7.62
C VAL A 199 -8.61 -2.84 -6.15
N GLY A 200 -9.03 -3.93 -5.56
CA GLY A 200 -9.41 -4.02 -4.15
C GLY A 200 -8.22 -4.21 -3.19
N GLY A 201 -6.97 -4.11 -3.67
CA GLY A 201 -5.76 -4.53 -2.97
C GLY A 201 -5.47 -6.02 -3.14
N SER A 202 -4.33 -6.51 -2.65
CA SER A 202 -3.83 -7.88 -2.90
C SER A 202 -4.77 -9.02 -2.43
N LEU A 203 -5.64 -8.74 -1.46
CA LEU A 203 -6.62 -9.72 -0.94
C LEU A 203 -8.00 -9.56 -1.59
N GLY A 204 -8.19 -8.52 -2.40
CA GLY A 204 -9.50 -8.13 -2.92
C GLY A 204 -10.33 -7.32 -1.91
N ALA A 205 -11.45 -6.80 -2.36
CA ALA A 205 -12.38 -6.00 -1.56
C ALA A 205 -13.81 -6.50 -1.76
N ARG A 206 -14.40 -7.10 -0.73
CA ARG A 206 -15.73 -7.72 -0.81
C ARG A 206 -16.78 -6.80 -1.38
N THR A 207 -16.91 -5.59 -0.84
CA THR A 207 -17.92 -4.62 -1.28
C THR A 207 -17.75 -4.25 -2.75
N ILE A 208 -16.51 -3.92 -3.18
CA ILE A 208 -16.22 -3.61 -4.58
C ILE A 208 -16.56 -4.82 -5.48
N ASN A 209 -16.13 -6.03 -5.10
CA ASN A 209 -16.41 -7.23 -5.88
C ASN A 209 -17.92 -7.51 -5.99
N ASN A 210 -18.66 -7.39 -4.90
CA ASN A 210 -20.11 -7.58 -4.90
C ASN A 210 -20.81 -6.55 -5.79
N THR A 211 -20.41 -5.29 -5.70
CA THR A 211 -20.95 -4.19 -6.53
C THR A 211 -20.75 -4.49 -8.03
N LEU A 212 -19.54 -4.87 -8.43
CA LEU A 212 -19.27 -5.17 -9.82
C LEU A 212 -19.98 -6.45 -10.28
N THR A 213 -20.06 -7.45 -9.42
CA THR A 213 -20.81 -8.68 -9.74
C THR A 213 -22.29 -8.38 -9.98
N ALA A 214 -22.91 -7.52 -9.18
CA ALA A 214 -24.30 -7.07 -9.38
C ALA A 214 -24.46 -6.22 -10.65
N ALA A 215 -23.41 -5.53 -11.10
CA ALA A 215 -23.41 -4.63 -12.24
C ALA A 215 -22.96 -5.30 -13.56
N LEU A 216 -22.86 -6.62 -13.67
CA LEU A 216 -22.40 -7.30 -14.89
C LEU A 216 -23.27 -7.01 -16.12
N ALA A 217 -24.58 -6.83 -15.94
CA ALA A 217 -25.48 -6.39 -17.02
C ALA A 217 -25.11 -4.99 -17.51
N THR A 218 -24.90 -4.05 -16.59
CA THR A 218 -24.45 -2.67 -16.90
C THR A 218 -23.10 -2.67 -17.62
N ILE A 219 -22.15 -3.50 -17.20
CA ILE A 219 -20.85 -3.66 -17.88
C ILE A 219 -21.05 -4.13 -19.32
N LYS A 220 -21.94 -5.09 -19.52
CA LYS A 220 -22.26 -5.64 -20.85
C LYS A 220 -22.89 -4.61 -21.78
N GLU A 221 -23.77 -3.75 -21.25
CA GLU A 221 -24.45 -2.67 -22.00
C GLU A 221 -23.50 -1.53 -22.40
N ASN A 222 -22.45 -1.27 -21.61
CA ASN A 222 -21.48 -0.19 -21.84
C ASN A 222 -20.28 -0.67 -22.65
N ASN A 223 -20.49 -1.10 -23.89
CA ASN A 223 -19.46 -1.67 -24.75
C ASN A 223 -18.34 -0.69 -25.16
N ASP A 224 -18.54 0.63 -25.02
CA ASP A 224 -17.54 1.67 -25.30
C ASP A 224 -16.55 1.87 -24.16
N ILE A 225 -16.81 1.24 -23.01
CA ILE A 225 -15.95 1.27 -21.82
C ILE A 225 -15.45 -0.14 -21.54
N GLN A 226 -14.18 -0.24 -21.17
CA GLN A 226 -13.52 -1.50 -20.84
C GLN A 226 -13.15 -1.57 -19.37
N PHE A 227 -13.01 -2.77 -18.86
CA PHE A 227 -12.77 -3.01 -17.45
C PHE A 227 -11.63 -4.02 -17.24
N ILE A 228 -10.67 -3.66 -16.37
CA ILE A 228 -9.66 -4.56 -15.83
C ILE A 228 -9.99 -4.75 -14.35
N TRP A 229 -10.41 -5.95 -13.97
CA TRP A 229 -10.88 -6.21 -12.62
C TRP A 229 -10.02 -7.24 -11.89
N GLN A 230 -9.28 -6.80 -10.87
CA GLN A 230 -8.59 -7.67 -9.92
C GLN A 230 -9.48 -7.97 -8.72
N THR A 231 -9.89 -9.18 -8.58
CA THR A 231 -10.85 -9.63 -7.55
C THR A 231 -10.18 -9.97 -6.21
N GLY A 232 -8.90 -10.38 -6.23
CA GLY A 232 -8.22 -11.07 -5.13
C GLY A 232 -8.52 -12.58 -5.15
N LYS A 233 -7.54 -13.38 -4.73
CA LYS A 233 -7.59 -14.85 -4.78
C LYS A 233 -8.86 -15.47 -4.18
N TYR A 234 -9.30 -14.91 -3.05
CA TYR A 234 -10.44 -15.44 -2.31
C TYR A 234 -11.76 -15.30 -3.08
N TYR A 235 -11.96 -14.19 -3.78
CA TYR A 235 -13.22 -13.90 -4.49
C TYR A 235 -13.22 -14.38 -5.94
N TYR A 236 -12.06 -14.68 -6.50
CA TYR A 236 -11.91 -15.03 -7.91
C TYR A 236 -12.82 -16.17 -8.38
N PRO A 237 -12.94 -17.31 -7.66
CA PRO A 237 -13.81 -18.40 -8.12
C PRO A 237 -15.27 -17.99 -8.24
N GLN A 238 -15.80 -17.28 -7.24
CA GLN A 238 -17.18 -16.80 -7.23
C GLN A 238 -17.45 -15.78 -8.33
N VAL A 239 -16.53 -14.83 -8.51
CA VAL A 239 -16.67 -13.79 -9.54
C VAL A 239 -16.60 -14.39 -10.94
N THR A 240 -15.69 -15.30 -11.20
CA THR A 240 -15.57 -15.94 -12.54
C THR A 240 -16.78 -16.81 -12.88
N GLU A 241 -17.42 -17.42 -11.90
CA GLU A 241 -18.68 -18.14 -12.10
C GLU A 241 -19.82 -17.18 -12.48
N ALA A 242 -19.95 -16.04 -11.79
CA ALA A 242 -20.94 -15.01 -12.09
C ALA A 242 -20.71 -14.40 -13.49
N VAL A 243 -19.46 -14.11 -13.85
CA VAL A 243 -19.10 -13.61 -15.18
C VAL A 243 -19.46 -14.63 -16.27
N ARG A 244 -19.18 -15.91 -16.04
CA ARG A 244 -19.57 -16.98 -16.99
C ARG A 244 -21.09 -17.06 -17.17
N ALA A 245 -21.85 -16.94 -16.08
CA ALA A 245 -23.31 -16.95 -16.12
C ALA A 245 -23.91 -15.74 -16.85
N ALA A 246 -23.22 -14.57 -16.81
CA ALA A 246 -23.64 -13.37 -17.55
C ALA A 246 -23.38 -13.45 -19.07
N GLY A 247 -22.64 -14.46 -19.55
CA GLY A 247 -22.31 -14.68 -20.94
C GLY A 247 -21.05 -13.93 -21.39
N GLU A 248 -20.93 -13.68 -22.69
CA GLU A 248 -19.75 -13.02 -23.25
C GLU A 248 -19.68 -11.53 -22.85
N LEU A 249 -18.53 -11.12 -22.34
CA LEU A 249 -18.19 -9.76 -21.92
C LEU A 249 -16.82 -9.39 -22.51
N PRO A 250 -16.76 -9.05 -23.82
CA PRO A 250 -15.48 -8.80 -24.52
C PRO A 250 -14.76 -7.54 -24.00
N ASN A 251 -15.46 -6.68 -23.29
CA ASN A 251 -14.94 -5.47 -22.66
C ASN A 251 -14.49 -5.68 -21.20
N LEU A 252 -14.41 -6.93 -20.71
CA LEU A 252 -14.07 -7.22 -19.32
C LEU A 252 -12.90 -8.22 -19.23
N TYR A 253 -11.81 -7.81 -18.59
CA TYR A 253 -10.73 -8.68 -18.16
C TYR A 253 -10.78 -8.89 -16.65
N VAL A 254 -10.87 -10.15 -16.21
CA VAL A 254 -10.95 -10.52 -14.78
C VAL A 254 -9.76 -11.39 -14.39
N THR A 255 -9.12 -11.07 -13.27
CA THR A 255 -8.01 -11.85 -12.72
C THR A 255 -8.04 -11.86 -11.19
N ASP A 256 -7.43 -12.88 -10.59
CA ASP A 256 -7.24 -12.97 -9.15
C ASP A 256 -6.17 -11.99 -8.65
N PHE A 257 -5.11 -11.77 -9.47
CA PHE A 257 -3.99 -10.91 -9.12
C PHE A 257 -3.30 -10.35 -10.36
N ILE A 258 -3.09 -9.03 -10.38
CA ILE A 258 -2.33 -8.36 -11.44
C ILE A 258 -0.85 -8.35 -11.03
N LYS A 259 -0.03 -9.05 -11.81
CA LYS A 259 1.44 -9.09 -11.58
C LYS A 259 2.11 -7.82 -12.09
N ASP A 260 1.73 -7.37 -13.27
CA ASP A 260 2.22 -6.15 -13.90
C ASP A 260 1.27 -4.98 -13.67
N MET A 261 1.45 -4.30 -12.54
CA MET A 261 0.66 -3.12 -12.21
C MET A 261 1.03 -1.91 -13.08
N ALA A 262 2.25 -1.85 -13.64
CA ALA A 262 2.64 -0.78 -14.56
C ALA A 262 1.79 -0.86 -15.84
N ALA A 263 1.62 -2.06 -16.42
CA ALA A 263 0.74 -2.26 -17.55
C ALA A 263 -0.73 -1.94 -17.21
N ALA A 264 -1.22 -2.34 -16.03
CA ALA A 264 -2.61 -2.05 -15.64
C ALA A 264 -2.86 -0.55 -15.47
N TYR A 265 -1.93 0.18 -14.87
CA TYR A 265 -2.03 1.63 -14.78
C TYR A 265 -1.90 2.32 -16.15
N ALA A 266 -0.96 1.87 -17.00
CA ALA A 266 -0.82 2.42 -18.35
C ALA A 266 -2.08 2.23 -19.18
N ALA A 267 -2.75 1.09 -19.07
CA ALA A 267 -3.99 0.77 -19.76
C ALA A 267 -5.19 1.62 -19.29
N SER A 268 -5.20 2.12 -18.03
CA SER A 268 -6.38 2.71 -17.41
C SER A 268 -6.50 4.22 -17.57
N ASP A 269 -7.73 4.71 -17.77
CA ASP A 269 -8.11 6.13 -17.72
C ASP A 269 -8.65 6.54 -16.36
N LEU A 270 -9.31 5.61 -15.65
CA LEU A 270 -9.86 5.78 -14.32
C LEU A 270 -9.52 4.56 -13.46
N VAL A 271 -9.24 4.78 -12.19
CA VAL A 271 -9.01 3.69 -11.22
C VAL A 271 -10.09 3.67 -10.15
N ILE A 272 -10.67 2.51 -9.85
CA ILE A 272 -11.48 2.28 -8.66
C ILE A 272 -10.64 1.50 -7.67
N SER A 273 -10.44 2.03 -6.46
CA SER A 273 -9.57 1.36 -5.49
C SER A 273 -9.98 1.61 -4.03
N ARG A 274 -9.43 0.75 -3.15
CA ARG A 274 -9.33 1.08 -1.73
C ARG A 274 -8.31 2.22 -1.51
N ALA A 275 -8.48 2.98 -0.42
CA ALA A 275 -7.62 4.13 -0.11
C ALA A 275 -6.39 3.74 0.74
N GLY A 276 -5.68 2.69 0.32
CA GLY A 276 -4.40 2.31 0.92
C GLY A 276 -3.30 3.32 0.58
N ALA A 277 -2.47 3.68 1.56
CA ALA A 277 -1.45 4.71 1.39
C ALA A 277 -0.50 4.47 0.20
N GLY A 278 -0.02 3.22 0.02
CA GLY A 278 0.84 2.88 -1.12
C GLY A 278 0.15 3.05 -2.47
N SER A 279 -1.12 2.62 -2.59
CA SER A 279 -1.89 2.79 -3.83
C SER A 279 -2.13 4.26 -4.15
N ILE A 280 -2.50 5.06 -3.14
CA ILE A 280 -2.68 6.51 -3.31
C ILE A 280 -1.38 7.15 -3.83
N SER A 281 -0.24 6.81 -3.27
CA SER A 281 1.04 7.35 -3.71
C SER A 281 1.41 6.92 -5.13
N GLU A 282 1.03 5.72 -5.55
CA GLU A 282 1.15 5.29 -6.95
C GLU A 282 0.21 6.11 -7.86
N PHE A 283 -1.02 6.41 -7.43
CA PHE A 283 -1.95 7.25 -8.20
C PHE A 283 -1.43 8.69 -8.33
N CYS A 284 -0.92 9.28 -7.26
CA CYS A 284 -0.30 10.61 -7.29
C CYS A 284 0.89 10.64 -8.26
N LEU A 285 1.81 9.68 -8.15
CA LEU A 285 2.99 9.57 -9.01
C LEU A 285 2.63 9.45 -10.51
N LEU A 286 1.58 8.69 -10.80
CA LEU A 286 1.14 8.40 -12.17
C LEU A 286 0.04 9.34 -12.67
N HIS A 287 -0.33 10.32 -11.87
CA HIS A 287 -1.40 11.31 -12.14
C HIS A 287 -2.73 10.64 -12.51
N LYS A 288 -3.07 9.50 -11.86
CA LYS A 288 -4.24 8.71 -12.22
C LYS A 288 -5.53 9.26 -11.58
N PRO A 289 -6.56 9.59 -12.38
CA PRO A 289 -7.90 9.84 -11.86
C PRO A 289 -8.38 8.63 -11.06
N VAL A 290 -8.96 8.86 -9.87
CA VAL A 290 -9.33 7.76 -8.98
C VAL A 290 -10.66 7.98 -8.28
N VAL A 291 -11.46 6.91 -8.20
CA VAL A 291 -12.61 6.76 -7.31
C VAL A 291 -12.17 5.91 -6.12
N LEU A 292 -12.13 6.49 -4.95
CA LEU A 292 -11.71 5.83 -3.71
C LEU A 292 -12.89 5.31 -2.93
N VAL A 293 -12.84 4.03 -2.59
CA VAL A 293 -13.81 3.34 -1.72
C VAL A 293 -13.06 2.85 -0.47
N PRO A 294 -12.88 3.69 0.57
CA PRO A 294 -12.13 3.31 1.76
C PRO A 294 -12.70 2.09 2.46
N SER A 295 -11.82 1.22 2.97
CA SER A 295 -12.24 0.06 3.77
C SER A 295 -12.64 0.50 5.17
N PRO A 296 -13.84 0.12 5.68
CA PRO A 296 -14.24 0.41 7.06
C PRO A 296 -13.54 -0.48 8.10
N ASN A 297 -12.84 -1.52 7.65
CA ASN A 297 -12.25 -2.55 8.52
C ASN A 297 -10.74 -2.34 8.75
N VAL A 298 -10.29 -1.09 8.80
CA VAL A 298 -8.89 -0.74 9.05
C VAL A 298 -8.73 -0.01 10.39
N ALA A 299 -7.53 -0.12 10.96
CA ALA A 299 -7.23 0.56 12.22
C ALA A 299 -7.34 2.07 12.08
N GLU A 300 -7.89 2.74 13.11
CA GLU A 300 -7.96 4.21 13.20
C GLU A 300 -8.65 4.89 12.00
N ASP A 301 -9.43 4.14 11.21
CA ASP A 301 -10.11 4.61 9.99
C ASP A 301 -9.15 5.37 9.03
N HIS A 302 -7.91 4.92 8.95
CA HIS A 302 -6.87 5.61 8.18
C HIS A 302 -7.18 5.69 6.68
N GLN A 303 -7.91 4.72 6.10
CA GLN A 303 -8.24 4.78 4.68
C GLN A 303 -9.22 5.92 4.35
N THR A 304 -10.22 6.14 5.19
CA THR A 304 -11.12 7.31 5.01
C THR A 304 -10.33 8.61 5.10
N LYS A 305 -9.43 8.74 6.08
CA LYS A 305 -8.59 9.93 6.24
C LYS A 305 -7.64 10.14 5.06
N ASN A 306 -7.05 9.08 4.54
CA ASN A 306 -6.22 9.14 3.33
C ASN A 306 -7.03 9.60 2.11
N ALA A 307 -8.24 9.05 1.92
CA ALA A 307 -9.12 9.44 0.81
C ALA A 307 -9.52 10.92 0.90
N LEU A 308 -9.97 11.36 2.07
CA LEU A 308 -10.40 12.74 2.28
C LEU A 308 -9.27 13.75 2.05
N ALA A 309 -8.02 13.41 2.38
CA ALA A 309 -6.87 14.26 2.09
C ALA A 309 -6.69 14.56 0.59
N LEU A 310 -7.14 13.68 -0.31
CA LEU A 310 -7.17 13.92 -1.75
C LEU A 310 -8.46 14.62 -2.20
N VAL A 311 -9.59 14.23 -1.62
CA VAL A 311 -10.91 14.79 -1.95
C VAL A 311 -10.97 16.27 -1.60
N ASP A 312 -10.46 16.68 -0.46
CA ASP A 312 -10.38 18.09 -0.03
C ASP A 312 -9.56 18.96 -1.02
N LYS A 313 -8.68 18.34 -1.80
CA LYS A 313 -7.89 18.95 -2.87
C LYS A 313 -8.48 18.71 -4.26
N GLN A 314 -9.70 18.19 -4.36
CA GLN A 314 -10.38 17.83 -5.61
C GLN A 314 -9.56 16.87 -6.51
N ALA A 315 -8.71 16.06 -5.90
CA ALA A 315 -7.78 15.15 -6.56
C ALA A 315 -8.30 13.69 -6.64
N ALA A 316 -9.44 13.40 -6.01
CA ALA A 316 -10.09 12.09 -6.04
C ALA A 316 -11.60 12.24 -5.84
N ILE A 317 -12.34 11.20 -6.25
CA ILE A 317 -13.76 11.04 -5.93
C ILE A 317 -13.87 10.03 -4.78
N TYR A 318 -14.75 10.32 -3.81
CA TYR A 318 -15.00 9.45 -2.67
C TYR A 318 -16.36 8.77 -2.78
N VAL A 319 -16.39 7.46 -2.60
CA VAL A 319 -17.61 6.69 -2.43
C VAL A 319 -17.51 5.92 -1.12
N LYS A 320 -18.46 6.12 -0.22
CA LYS A 320 -18.51 5.41 1.06
C LYS A 320 -18.74 3.91 0.81
N ASP A 321 -18.04 3.04 1.55
CA ASP A 321 -18.14 1.58 1.37
C ASP A 321 -19.60 1.07 1.45
N SER A 322 -20.40 1.59 2.40
CA SER A 322 -21.81 1.23 2.55
C SER A 322 -22.73 1.75 1.44
N GLU A 323 -22.28 2.66 0.60
CA GLU A 323 -23.03 3.25 -0.51
C GLU A 323 -22.53 2.74 -1.88
N ALA A 324 -21.46 1.93 -1.88
CA ALA A 324 -20.82 1.50 -3.11
C ALA A 324 -21.75 0.72 -4.05
N GLU A 325 -22.57 -0.17 -3.51
CA GLU A 325 -23.53 -0.95 -4.30
C GLU A 325 -24.50 -0.08 -5.10
N ALA A 326 -24.96 1.03 -4.48
CA ALA A 326 -25.91 1.93 -5.11
C ALA A 326 -25.30 3.00 -6.02
N LYS A 327 -24.03 3.37 -5.80
CA LYS A 327 -23.46 4.58 -6.42
C LYS A 327 -22.19 4.36 -7.24
N LEU A 328 -21.42 3.31 -6.96
CA LEU A 328 -20.05 3.20 -7.48
C LEU A 328 -20.00 3.09 -9.00
N MET A 329 -20.88 2.29 -9.60
CA MET A 329 -20.88 2.11 -11.06
C MET A 329 -21.31 3.38 -11.78
N ASP A 330 -22.35 4.04 -11.34
CA ASP A 330 -22.83 5.31 -11.93
C ASP A 330 -21.75 6.41 -11.82
N VAL A 331 -21.12 6.53 -10.65
CA VAL A 331 -20.01 7.47 -10.44
C VAL A 331 -18.85 7.16 -11.37
N ALA A 332 -18.47 5.89 -11.51
CA ALA A 332 -17.35 5.49 -12.35
C ALA A 332 -17.62 5.70 -13.84
N LEU A 333 -18.81 5.30 -14.33
CA LEU A 333 -19.20 5.45 -15.74
C LEU A 333 -19.32 6.92 -16.11
N ASN A 334 -19.98 7.75 -15.30
CA ASN A 334 -20.10 9.19 -15.53
C ASN A 334 -18.73 9.88 -15.52
N THR A 335 -17.84 9.46 -14.60
CA THR A 335 -16.51 10.07 -14.49
C THR A 335 -15.62 9.71 -15.70
N VAL A 336 -15.60 8.42 -16.11
CA VAL A 336 -14.75 7.99 -17.23
C VAL A 336 -15.21 8.54 -18.58
N ALA A 337 -16.49 8.86 -18.71
CA ALA A 337 -17.07 9.48 -19.91
C ALA A 337 -16.80 10.99 -20.00
N ASP A 338 -16.47 11.65 -18.89
CA ASP A 338 -16.20 13.09 -18.85
C ASP A 338 -14.69 13.38 -18.90
N ASP A 339 -14.18 13.69 -20.12
CA ASP A 339 -12.77 14.01 -20.33
C ASP A 339 -12.30 15.24 -19.54
N ARG A 340 -13.17 16.21 -19.27
CA ARG A 340 -12.81 17.40 -18.46
C ARG A 340 -12.62 16.99 -17.02
N LYS A 341 -13.50 16.12 -16.50
CA LYS A 341 -13.39 15.62 -15.11
C LYS A 341 -12.16 14.74 -14.93
N LEU A 342 -11.85 13.87 -15.88
CA LEU A 342 -10.61 13.07 -15.86
C LEU A 342 -9.38 13.97 -15.84
N LYS A 343 -9.35 15.00 -16.68
CA LYS A 343 -8.25 15.96 -16.74
C LYS A 343 -8.10 16.75 -15.44
N GLU A 344 -9.19 17.27 -14.89
CA GLU A 344 -9.22 17.97 -13.60
C GLU A 344 -8.62 17.11 -12.47
N LEU A 345 -9.10 15.86 -12.33
CA LEU A 345 -8.62 14.93 -11.33
C LEU A 345 -7.12 14.64 -11.51
N SER A 346 -6.67 14.41 -12.76
CA SER A 346 -5.27 14.15 -13.09
C SER A 346 -4.37 15.34 -12.76
N GLU A 347 -4.78 16.56 -13.10
CA GLU A 347 -4.01 17.78 -12.80
C GLU A 347 -3.94 18.08 -11.30
N ASN A 348 -4.99 17.79 -10.56
CA ASN A 348 -5.03 18.02 -9.12
C ASN A 348 -4.22 16.98 -8.36
N ILE A 349 -4.33 15.70 -8.71
CA ILE A 349 -3.57 14.63 -8.04
C ILE A 349 -2.07 14.72 -8.34
N ALA A 350 -1.68 15.29 -9.49
CA ALA A 350 -0.28 15.53 -9.86
C ALA A 350 0.44 16.55 -8.95
N LYS A 351 -0.32 17.34 -8.16
CA LYS A 351 0.23 18.33 -7.23
C LYS A 351 0.54 17.75 -5.84
N LEU A 352 0.22 16.47 -5.65
CA LEU A 352 0.34 15.77 -4.37
C LEU A 352 1.48 14.72 -4.42
#